data_f148b00f0939e8f69251bdfe02cb498d
#
_entry.id   f148b00f0939e8f69251bdfe02cb498d
#
_cell.length_a   1.000
_cell.length_b   1.000
_cell.length_c   1.000
_cell.angle_alpha   90.00
_cell.angle_beta   90.00
_cell.angle_gamma   90.00
#
_symmetry.space_group_name_H-M   'P 1'
#
loop_
_entity.id
_entity.type
_entity.pdbx_description
1 polymer ?
#
loop_
_entity_poly.entity_id
_entity_poly.type
_entity_poly.pdbx_seq_one_letter_code
_entity_poly.pdbx_strand_id
1 'polypeptide(L)'
;MLSHFSRATLRSVSLFLVTLVAACSPHAAQAGASNSLMDISADGKLLACSNRDSGTVTVVSLANHKVLREIQVGKHPEGVSFIGDSHNLAVAVYGEDKVLLVSAPDGGVIGAVDVFDEPYGVVSTADGSRLFVTLDYPGQIVEIDTKTRKPIRTIEAGPFARGIALGPKGERLYVTEFYTSTVRAFDIESGKVADEWKGSSTDNLARQLVVNPRRPKVYLSHIRSRVNEAHGSGSIFPYVAVPDTRPGEGSRRRRVPMDTFGQGRITANPWEVGINPDGTQLYIVFAGTNELFAANIEDDDYRELVFRRMIIAGNNPRAVRVSPDDQTVYVYNALDFQVLALKTSDLSNVATIDVTTNPLTSEVHRGKILFYSALPPMVGRRWISCSSCHPDGQPDGRTWKNPEGLRNTQSFAGMAYTHPVHWSADRDEVQDFEHTIRGPLMQGQGLIRGAVNPPLGKLNKGLSADLDALAAYADSHDFSLSPHSKGGLSDAAKRGRTIFFSEKANCASCHSGPFLTDSKPLSPDKLIRHDVGTGNDDPGEKMGPAYDTPTLLGLYRTGPWLHHGKATTLAEVFTKNNPNDKHGVTSHLKENDISDLVEFLKALPYEQPVPDVARVSKVEKK
;
A
#
# COMPACT_ATOMS: atom_id res chain seq x y z
N MET A 1 14.00 62.68 82.63
CA MET A 1 12.85 62.23 83.45
C MET A 1 11.86 61.49 82.53
N LEU A 2 11.65 60.19 82.77
CA LEU A 2 10.50 59.33 82.58
C LEU A 2 9.75 59.53 81.25
N SER A 3 9.86 58.63 80.30
CA SER A 3 9.32 57.24 80.13
C SER A 3 7.82 57.25 79.82
N HIS A 4 7.44 56.78 78.68
CA HIS A 4 6.35 55.86 78.54
C HIS A 4 6.50 55.05 77.20
N PHE A 5 6.71 53.77 77.33
CA PHE A 5 6.65 52.76 76.27
C PHE A 5 5.21 52.40 75.95
N SER A 6 4.83 52.45 74.69
CA SER A 6 3.59 51.80 74.23
C SER A 6 3.97 50.64 73.32
N ARG A 7 3.54 49.44 73.69
CA ARG A 7 3.73 48.16 72.95
C ARG A 7 2.74 48.12 71.76
N ALA A 8 3.25 48.09 70.56
CA ALA A 8 2.46 47.73 69.37
C ALA A 8 2.68 46.23 69.06
N THR A 9 1.57 45.47 69.10
CA THR A 9 1.51 44.07 68.72
C THR A 9 1.58 43.90 67.20
N LEU A 10 2.66 43.31 66.68
CA LEU A 10 2.75 42.85 65.31
C LEU A 10 1.92 41.56 65.15
N ARG A 11 0.86 41.63 64.36
CA ARG A 11 0.18 40.43 63.80
C ARG A 11 0.91 40.02 62.55
N SER A 12 1.56 38.84 62.56
CA SER A 12 2.15 38.18 61.41
C SER A 12 1.05 37.63 60.53
N VAL A 13 0.87 38.16 59.32
CA VAL A 13 0.04 37.58 58.28
C VAL A 13 0.94 36.66 57.46
N SER A 14 0.78 35.34 57.65
CA SER A 14 1.42 34.34 56.82
C SER A 14 0.68 34.23 55.49
N LEU A 15 1.27 34.75 54.44
CA LEU A 15 0.79 34.59 53.06
C LEU A 15 1.19 33.20 52.57
N PHE A 16 0.24 32.24 52.50
CA PHE A 16 0.43 30.95 51.83
C PHE A 16 0.40 31.22 50.32
N LEU A 17 1.58 31.19 49.71
CA LEU A 17 1.72 31.13 48.25
C LEU A 17 1.37 29.67 47.82
N VAL A 18 0.15 29.44 47.36
CA VAL A 18 -0.20 28.20 46.67
C VAL A 18 0.37 28.28 45.24
N THR A 19 1.56 27.74 45.04
CA THR A 19 2.07 27.48 43.71
C THR A 19 1.21 26.37 43.06
N LEU A 20 0.32 26.76 42.17
CA LEU A 20 -0.31 25.84 41.23
C LEU A 20 0.80 25.33 40.30
N VAL A 21 1.37 24.20 40.62
CA VAL A 21 2.11 23.40 39.64
C VAL A 21 1.06 22.84 38.69
N ALA A 22 0.89 23.51 37.56
CA ALA A 22 0.18 22.91 36.43
C ALA A 22 0.98 21.68 36.05
N ALA A 23 0.53 20.51 36.52
CA ALA A 23 0.99 19.24 36.02
C ALA A 23 0.65 19.24 34.50
N CYS A 24 1.66 19.49 33.64
CA CYS A 24 1.57 19.12 32.25
C CYS A 24 1.33 17.61 32.25
N SER A 25 0.08 17.19 32.15
CA SER A 25 -0.25 15.81 31.85
C SER A 25 0.49 15.47 30.55
N PRO A 26 1.28 14.39 30.51
CA PRO A 26 1.82 13.94 29.24
C PRO A 26 0.63 13.81 28.28
N HIS A 27 0.76 14.38 27.10
CA HIS A 27 -0.24 14.19 26.05
C HIS A 27 -0.26 12.68 25.80
N ALA A 28 -1.32 12.02 26.26
CA ALA A 28 -1.54 10.62 25.95
C ALA A 28 -1.55 10.50 24.42
N ALA A 29 -0.86 9.50 23.88
CA ALA A 29 -0.93 9.22 22.46
C ALA A 29 -2.41 9.05 22.10
N GLN A 30 -2.89 9.88 21.17
CA GLN A 30 -4.29 9.83 20.76
C GLN A 30 -4.52 8.54 19.98
N ALA A 31 -5.40 7.67 20.46
CA ALA A 31 -5.86 6.51 19.71
C ALA A 31 -6.45 6.96 18.38
N GLY A 32 -6.23 6.17 17.33
CA GLY A 32 -6.75 6.45 16.00
C GLY A 32 -6.15 7.67 15.29
N ALA A 33 -5.03 8.22 15.77
CA ALA A 33 -4.45 9.43 15.19
C ALA A 33 -3.74 9.20 13.85
N SER A 34 -3.33 7.97 13.52
CA SER A 34 -2.75 7.63 12.22
C SER A 34 -3.16 6.24 11.76
N ASN A 35 -3.37 6.06 10.46
CA ASN A 35 -3.75 4.77 9.92
C ASN A 35 -2.66 3.71 10.10
N SER A 36 -3.08 2.46 10.31
CA SER A 36 -2.24 1.28 10.42
C SER A 36 -3.09 0.01 10.39
N LEU A 37 -2.42 -1.13 10.23
CA LEU A 37 -3.01 -2.44 10.50
C LEU A 37 -3.15 -2.73 12.00
N MET A 38 -2.61 -1.87 12.87
CA MET A 38 -2.76 -1.96 14.32
C MET A 38 -3.12 -0.62 14.94
N ASP A 39 -3.92 -0.65 16.00
CA ASP A 39 -4.14 0.53 16.84
C ASP A 39 -4.21 0.14 18.32
N ILE A 40 -3.94 1.10 19.21
CA ILE A 40 -3.98 0.92 20.67
C ILE A 40 -5.08 1.84 21.21
N SER A 41 -5.94 1.31 22.11
CA SER A 41 -6.98 2.09 22.77
C SER A 41 -6.41 3.26 23.58
N ALA A 42 -7.17 4.35 23.70
CA ALA A 42 -6.74 5.57 24.39
C ALA A 42 -6.32 5.32 25.86
N ASP A 43 -6.95 4.34 26.52
CA ASP A 43 -6.59 3.92 27.89
C ASP A 43 -5.39 2.95 27.96
N GLY A 44 -4.78 2.61 26.82
CA GLY A 44 -3.61 1.73 26.72
C GLY A 44 -3.88 0.27 27.09
N LYS A 45 -5.14 -0.19 27.15
CA LYS A 45 -5.47 -1.55 27.61
C LYS A 45 -5.63 -2.56 26.50
N LEU A 46 -6.03 -2.13 25.30
CA LEU A 46 -6.33 -2.99 24.17
C LEU A 46 -5.46 -2.63 22.97
N LEU A 47 -5.06 -3.66 22.22
CA LEU A 47 -4.52 -3.52 20.87
C LEU A 47 -5.49 -4.21 19.91
N ALA A 48 -5.79 -3.57 18.81
CA ALA A 48 -6.51 -4.14 17.67
C ALA A 48 -5.52 -4.38 16.51
N CYS A 49 -5.63 -5.53 15.85
CA CYS A 49 -4.79 -5.90 14.71
C CYS A 49 -5.66 -6.41 13.55
N SER A 50 -5.56 -5.78 12.38
CA SER A 50 -6.20 -6.22 11.13
C SER A 50 -5.39 -7.35 10.51
N ASN A 51 -6.04 -8.49 10.30
CA ASN A 51 -5.46 -9.68 9.66
C ASN A 51 -5.98 -9.77 8.23
N ARG A 52 -5.23 -9.17 7.29
CA ARG A 52 -5.66 -8.98 5.92
C ARG A 52 -6.06 -10.29 5.22
N ASP A 53 -5.26 -11.35 5.38
CA ASP A 53 -5.47 -12.63 4.71
C ASP A 53 -6.62 -13.44 5.33
N SER A 54 -6.80 -13.34 6.66
CA SER A 54 -7.88 -14.05 7.38
C SER A 54 -9.23 -13.32 7.32
N GLY A 55 -9.24 -12.05 6.95
CA GLY A 55 -10.46 -11.24 6.94
C GLY A 55 -10.96 -10.88 8.34
N THR A 56 -10.08 -10.85 9.34
CA THR A 56 -10.42 -10.65 10.75
C THR A 56 -9.74 -9.45 11.37
N VAL A 57 -10.26 -9.01 12.52
CA VAL A 57 -9.56 -8.13 13.46
C VAL A 57 -9.41 -8.85 14.79
N THR A 58 -8.18 -8.90 15.29
CA THR A 58 -7.88 -9.50 16.60
C THR A 58 -7.71 -8.44 17.65
N VAL A 59 -8.39 -8.62 18.78
CA VAL A 59 -8.29 -7.77 19.97
C VAL A 59 -7.43 -8.45 21.01
N VAL A 60 -6.39 -7.76 21.48
CA VAL A 60 -5.41 -8.26 22.45
C VAL A 60 -5.45 -7.40 23.71
N SER A 61 -5.41 -8.03 24.88
CA SER A 61 -5.20 -7.37 26.17
C SER A 61 -3.72 -7.02 26.34
N LEU A 62 -3.40 -5.75 26.52
CA LEU A 62 -2.01 -5.30 26.74
C LEU A 62 -1.49 -5.60 28.16
N ALA A 63 -2.38 -5.82 29.13
CA ALA A 63 -1.99 -6.14 30.50
C ALA A 63 -1.28 -7.51 30.63
N ASN A 64 -1.61 -8.48 29.76
CA ASN A 64 -1.09 -9.84 29.82
C ASN A 64 -0.72 -10.43 28.45
N HIS A 65 -0.79 -9.64 27.39
CA HIS A 65 -0.49 -10.01 25.99
C HIS A 65 -1.32 -11.21 25.49
N LYS A 66 -2.57 -11.34 25.94
CA LYS A 66 -3.48 -12.42 25.51
C LYS A 66 -4.51 -11.93 24.51
N VAL A 67 -4.76 -12.74 23.49
CA VAL A 67 -5.90 -12.57 22.59
C VAL A 67 -7.19 -12.69 23.40
N LEU A 68 -8.00 -11.66 23.34
CA LEU A 68 -9.35 -11.64 23.91
C LEU A 68 -10.37 -12.15 22.91
N ARG A 69 -10.20 -11.78 21.65
CA ARG A 69 -11.16 -12.08 20.60
C ARG A 69 -10.55 -11.93 19.21
N GLU A 70 -11.02 -12.74 18.29
CA GLU A 70 -10.85 -12.57 16.86
C GLU A 70 -12.24 -12.36 16.24
N ILE A 71 -12.41 -11.30 15.42
CA ILE A 71 -13.68 -10.83 14.89
C ILE A 71 -13.65 -10.91 13.38
N GLN A 72 -14.57 -11.63 12.75
CA GLN A 72 -14.71 -11.64 11.30
C GLN A 72 -15.24 -10.29 10.82
N VAL A 73 -14.53 -9.62 9.91
CA VAL A 73 -14.87 -8.27 9.42
C VAL A 73 -15.08 -8.19 7.92
N GLY A 74 -14.59 -9.14 7.14
CA GLY A 74 -14.73 -9.19 5.68
C GLY A 74 -13.40 -9.35 4.96
N LYS A 75 -13.41 -9.25 3.64
CA LYS A 75 -12.23 -9.51 2.81
C LYS A 75 -11.20 -8.38 2.90
N HIS A 76 -9.94 -8.74 3.10
CA HIS A 76 -8.79 -7.86 3.06
C HIS A 76 -8.96 -6.58 3.91
N PRO A 77 -9.23 -6.67 5.23
CA PRO A 77 -9.23 -5.49 6.08
C PRO A 77 -7.83 -4.84 6.07
N GLU A 78 -7.82 -3.52 5.95
CA GLU A 78 -6.61 -2.70 6.00
C GLU A 78 -6.60 -1.88 7.31
N GLY A 79 -6.76 -0.58 7.26
CA GLY A 79 -6.69 0.27 8.44
C GLY A 79 -7.71 -0.09 9.51
N VAL A 80 -7.25 -0.14 10.77
CA VAL A 80 -8.09 -0.25 11.97
C VAL A 80 -7.81 0.92 12.89
N SER A 81 -8.85 1.44 13.54
CA SER A 81 -8.77 2.58 14.46
C SER A 81 -9.75 2.41 15.60
N PHE A 82 -9.31 2.63 16.84
CA PHE A 82 -10.24 2.87 17.94
C PHE A 82 -10.97 4.21 17.73
N ILE A 83 -12.23 4.27 18.14
CA ILE A 83 -13.09 5.45 17.97
C ILE A 83 -13.08 6.29 19.25
N GLY A 84 -12.30 7.37 19.25
CA GLY A 84 -12.11 8.23 20.42
C GLY A 84 -11.66 7.45 21.66
N ASP A 85 -12.26 7.74 22.79
CA ASP A 85 -11.98 7.05 24.07
C ASP A 85 -12.79 5.74 24.23
N SER A 86 -13.60 5.36 23.24
CA SER A 86 -14.38 4.14 23.29
C SER A 86 -13.54 2.91 22.92
N HIS A 87 -14.04 1.73 23.29
CA HIS A 87 -13.48 0.47 22.79
C HIS A 87 -14.17 -0.02 21.51
N ASN A 88 -14.81 0.88 20.77
CA ASN A 88 -15.33 0.56 19.44
C ASN A 88 -14.22 0.76 18.40
N LEU A 89 -14.28 -0.04 17.34
CA LEU A 89 -13.32 -0.02 16.24
C LEU A 89 -14.02 0.41 14.94
N ALA A 90 -13.31 1.17 14.14
CA ALA A 90 -13.58 1.36 12.73
C ALA A 90 -12.56 0.57 11.92
N VAL A 91 -13.02 -0.20 10.94
CA VAL A 91 -12.19 -1.07 10.10
C VAL A 91 -12.47 -0.77 8.64
N ALA A 92 -11.43 -0.43 7.90
CA ALA A 92 -11.49 -0.29 6.45
C ALA A 92 -11.44 -1.68 5.80
N VAL A 93 -12.57 -2.15 5.28
CA VAL A 93 -12.68 -3.47 4.65
C VAL A 93 -12.45 -3.29 3.15
N TYR A 94 -11.18 -3.29 2.76
CA TYR A 94 -10.69 -2.96 1.42
C TYR A 94 -11.34 -3.80 0.30
N GLY A 95 -11.46 -5.10 0.50
CA GLY A 95 -12.01 -6.01 -0.50
C GLY A 95 -13.53 -6.07 -0.57
N GLU A 96 -14.25 -5.24 0.20
CA GLU A 96 -15.72 -5.20 0.22
C GLU A 96 -16.28 -3.76 0.21
N ASP A 97 -15.44 -2.76 -0.05
CA ASP A 97 -15.82 -1.36 -0.27
C ASP A 97 -16.68 -0.78 0.86
N LYS A 98 -16.34 -1.08 2.10
CA LYS A 98 -17.08 -0.61 3.28
C LYS A 98 -16.18 -0.31 4.47
N VAL A 99 -16.66 0.55 5.34
CA VAL A 99 -16.11 0.77 6.68
C VAL A 99 -17.01 0.07 7.67
N LEU A 100 -16.47 -0.90 8.41
CA LEU A 100 -17.21 -1.65 9.42
C LEU A 100 -16.95 -1.05 10.81
N LEU A 101 -18.02 -0.85 11.59
CA LEU A 101 -17.91 -0.44 12.98
C LEU A 101 -18.22 -1.63 13.87
N VAL A 102 -17.32 -1.97 14.80
CA VAL A 102 -17.44 -3.14 15.67
C VAL A 102 -17.11 -2.80 17.11
N SER A 103 -17.74 -3.50 18.04
CA SER A 103 -17.42 -3.44 19.48
C SER A 103 -16.24 -4.39 19.75
N ALA A 104 -15.09 -3.87 20.17
CA ALA A 104 -13.95 -4.71 20.52
C ALA A 104 -14.23 -5.67 21.69
N PRO A 105 -14.92 -5.25 22.78
CA PRO A 105 -15.24 -6.15 23.90
C PRO A 105 -16.17 -7.30 23.52
N ASP A 106 -17.22 -7.02 22.72
CA ASP A 106 -18.27 -8.00 22.43
C ASP A 106 -18.05 -8.73 21.11
N GLY A 107 -17.32 -8.10 20.18
CA GLY A 107 -17.16 -8.58 18.80
C GLY A 107 -18.38 -8.34 17.93
N GLY A 108 -19.38 -7.61 18.43
CA GLY A 108 -20.62 -7.31 17.72
C GLY A 108 -20.44 -6.23 16.66
N VAL A 109 -21.08 -6.41 15.51
CA VAL A 109 -21.15 -5.37 14.46
C VAL A 109 -22.11 -4.28 14.92
N ILE A 110 -21.60 -3.05 15.03
CA ILE A 110 -22.37 -1.86 15.40
C ILE A 110 -23.03 -1.24 14.17
N GLY A 111 -22.36 -1.32 13.02
CA GLY A 111 -22.86 -0.80 11.75
C GLY A 111 -21.83 -0.91 10.64
N ALA A 112 -22.27 -0.58 9.42
CA ALA A 112 -21.40 -0.50 8.24
C ALA A 112 -21.73 0.76 7.45
N VAL A 113 -20.74 1.28 6.74
CA VAL A 113 -20.86 2.42 5.84
C VAL A 113 -20.24 2.00 4.51
N ASP A 114 -21.06 1.90 3.47
CA ASP A 114 -20.57 1.61 2.11
C ASP A 114 -19.85 2.84 1.56
N VAL A 115 -18.75 2.60 0.87
CA VAL A 115 -17.94 3.60 0.20
C VAL A 115 -17.78 3.26 -1.29
N PHE A 116 -17.19 4.15 -2.06
CA PHE A 116 -17.12 3.96 -3.51
C PHE A 116 -16.24 2.75 -3.86
N ASP A 117 -14.99 2.72 -3.38
CA ASP A 117 -14.04 1.63 -3.66
C ASP A 117 -12.87 1.68 -2.67
N GLU A 118 -12.26 0.55 -2.41
CA GLU A 118 -10.94 0.33 -1.79
C GLU A 118 -10.62 1.24 -0.57
N PRO A 119 -11.42 1.22 0.52
CA PRO A 119 -11.08 1.96 1.73
C PRO A 119 -9.76 1.42 2.32
N TYR A 120 -8.79 2.32 2.55
CA TYR A 120 -7.46 1.93 2.97
C TYR A 120 -7.12 2.37 4.40
N GLY A 121 -6.96 3.65 4.63
CA GLY A 121 -6.62 4.21 5.94
C GLY A 121 -7.86 4.73 6.66
N VAL A 122 -7.91 4.59 7.98
CA VAL A 122 -8.96 5.16 8.81
C VAL A 122 -8.37 5.82 10.06
N VAL A 123 -8.86 7.01 10.40
CA VAL A 123 -8.52 7.72 11.63
C VAL A 123 -9.78 8.26 12.28
N SER A 124 -9.74 8.42 13.61
CA SER A 124 -10.85 8.94 14.43
C SER A 124 -10.49 10.26 15.08
N THR A 125 -11.42 11.21 15.12
CA THR A 125 -11.27 12.38 15.99
C THR A 125 -11.18 11.96 17.46
N ALA A 126 -10.52 12.77 18.29
CA ALA A 126 -10.30 12.46 19.71
C ALA A 126 -11.62 12.26 20.49
N ASP A 127 -12.66 13.03 20.13
CA ASP A 127 -14.00 12.92 20.70
C ASP A 127 -14.82 11.73 20.14
N GLY A 128 -14.26 11.02 19.15
CA GLY A 128 -14.91 9.89 18.50
C GLY A 128 -16.11 10.24 17.62
N SER A 129 -16.37 11.53 17.37
CA SER A 129 -17.57 11.96 16.63
C SER A 129 -17.45 11.75 15.13
N ARG A 130 -16.25 11.79 14.58
CA ARG A 130 -15.99 11.69 13.15
C ARG A 130 -14.88 10.69 12.83
N LEU A 131 -15.03 10.00 11.70
CA LEU A 131 -13.98 9.20 11.07
C LEU A 131 -13.62 9.81 9.73
N PHE A 132 -12.35 9.68 9.37
CA PHE A 132 -11.84 10.01 8.04
C PHE A 132 -11.20 8.78 7.43
N VAL A 133 -11.65 8.42 6.23
CA VAL A 133 -11.25 7.19 5.55
C VAL A 133 -10.71 7.54 4.18
N THR A 134 -9.48 7.13 3.88
CA THR A 134 -8.94 7.25 2.53
C THR A 134 -9.45 6.12 1.65
N LEU A 135 -9.83 6.47 0.43
CA LEU A 135 -10.09 5.51 -0.65
C LEU A 135 -8.87 5.48 -1.58
N ASP A 136 -8.27 4.31 -1.71
CA ASP A 136 -7.13 4.11 -2.62
C ASP A 136 -7.54 4.47 -4.06
N TYR A 137 -8.69 3.97 -4.49
CA TYR A 137 -9.37 4.43 -5.69
C TYR A 137 -10.74 5.02 -5.32
N PRO A 138 -11.14 6.18 -5.83
CA PRO A 138 -10.49 7.01 -6.85
C PRO A 138 -9.51 8.07 -6.29
N GLY A 139 -9.10 7.97 -5.02
CA GLY A 139 -8.21 8.93 -4.38
C GLY A 139 -8.96 10.02 -3.60
N GLN A 140 -9.85 9.59 -2.73
CA GLN A 140 -10.73 10.46 -1.92
C GLN A 140 -10.55 10.23 -0.43
N ILE A 141 -11.04 11.18 0.38
CA ILE A 141 -11.28 11.02 1.80
C ILE A 141 -12.80 11.06 2.01
N VAL A 142 -13.34 10.06 2.68
CA VAL A 142 -14.75 10.07 3.14
C VAL A 142 -14.76 10.44 4.60
N GLU A 143 -15.48 11.50 4.95
CA GLU A 143 -15.79 11.88 6.32
C GLU A 143 -17.10 11.22 6.75
N ILE A 144 -17.09 10.52 7.88
CA ILE A 144 -18.23 9.74 8.39
C ILE A 144 -18.60 10.23 9.79
N ASP A 145 -19.87 10.47 10.02
CA ASP A 145 -20.44 10.70 11.35
C ASP A 145 -20.65 9.35 12.06
N THR A 146 -19.99 9.17 13.20
CA THR A 146 -20.00 7.88 13.93
C THR A 146 -21.35 7.55 14.57
N LYS A 147 -22.13 8.57 14.96
CA LYS A 147 -23.43 8.42 15.59
C LYS A 147 -24.51 8.00 14.59
N THR A 148 -24.57 8.70 13.46
CA THR A 148 -25.55 8.40 12.39
C THR A 148 -25.09 7.29 11.46
N ARG A 149 -23.77 7.01 11.43
CA ARG A 149 -23.13 6.03 10.54
C ARG A 149 -23.38 6.35 9.08
N LYS A 150 -23.24 7.62 8.73
CA LYS A 150 -23.45 8.11 7.35
C LYS A 150 -22.27 8.97 6.93
N PRO A 151 -21.94 8.95 5.63
CA PRO A 151 -21.00 9.91 5.07
C PRO A 151 -21.54 11.35 5.28
N ILE A 152 -20.66 12.25 5.74
CA ILE A 152 -20.94 13.70 5.84
C ILE A 152 -20.59 14.34 4.51
N ARG A 153 -19.39 14.02 3.97
CA ARG A 153 -18.88 14.54 2.69
C ARG A 153 -17.75 13.68 2.18
N THR A 154 -17.41 13.92 0.92
CA THR A 154 -16.22 13.37 0.25
C THR A 154 -15.30 14.53 -0.14
N ILE A 155 -13.97 14.34 0.02
CA ILE A 155 -12.93 15.32 -0.27
C ILE A 155 -11.97 14.70 -1.28
N GLU A 156 -11.65 15.39 -2.37
CA GLU A 156 -10.65 14.94 -3.34
C GLU A 156 -9.24 15.02 -2.72
N ALA A 157 -8.59 13.87 -2.59
CA ALA A 157 -7.31 13.75 -1.91
C ALA A 157 -6.13 13.61 -2.87
N GLY A 158 -6.40 13.29 -4.12
CA GLY A 158 -5.40 12.94 -5.12
C GLY A 158 -5.28 11.44 -5.33
N PRO A 159 -4.75 11.01 -6.48
CA PRO A 159 -4.80 9.61 -6.91
C PRO A 159 -4.11 8.68 -5.91
N PHE A 160 -4.75 7.56 -5.62
CA PHE A 160 -4.24 6.52 -4.71
C PHE A 160 -3.88 7.06 -3.32
N ALA A 161 -4.85 7.73 -2.68
CA ALA A 161 -4.72 8.21 -1.30
C ALA A 161 -4.72 7.04 -0.31
N ARG A 162 -3.62 6.81 0.41
CA ARG A 162 -3.49 5.70 1.37
C ARG A 162 -3.25 6.16 2.79
N GLY A 163 -2.06 6.72 3.06
CA GLY A 163 -1.71 7.17 4.39
C GLY A 163 -2.59 8.32 4.85
N ILE A 164 -3.09 8.27 6.09
CA ILE A 164 -3.84 9.36 6.70
C ILE A 164 -3.47 9.49 8.16
N ALA A 165 -3.28 10.73 8.63
CA ALA A 165 -3.07 11.03 10.04
C ALA A 165 -3.69 12.37 10.43
N LEU A 166 -4.12 12.45 11.69
CA LEU A 166 -4.57 13.69 12.32
C LEU A 166 -3.39 14.48 12.89
N GLY A 167 -3.42 15.78 12.73
CA GLY A 167 -2.52 16.68 13.44
C GLY A 167 -2.82 16.67 14.95
N PRO A 168 -1.83 17.00 15.82
CA PRO A 168 -1.97 16.90 17.28
C PRO A 168 -3.10 17.74 17.87
N LYS A 169 -3.53 18.79 17.17
CA LYS A 169 -4.63 19.66 17.59
C LYS A 169 -5.97 19.30 16.97
N GLY A 170 -6.02 18.28 16.12
CA GLY A 170 -7.24 17.89 15.41
C GLY A 170 -7.71 18.87 14.34
N GLU A 171 -6.90 19.84 13.94
CA GLU A 171 -7.26 20.87 12.96
C GLU A 171 -6.95 20.46 11.52
N ARG A 172 -6.05 19.50 11.32
CA ARG A 172 -5.55 19.10 10.00
C ARG A 172 -5.52 17.60 9.84
N LEU A 173 -5.82 17.16 8.61
CA LEU A 173 -5.56 15.81 8.12
C LEU A 173 -4.35 15.86 7.20
N TYR A 174 -3.41 14.94 7.38
CA TYR A 174 -2.29 14.72 6.47
C TYR A 174 -2.53 13.43 5.70
N VAL A 175 -2.43 13.48 4.38
CA VAL A 175 -2.71 12.33 3.50
C VAL A 175 -1.57 12.13 2.53
N THR A 176 -1.19 10.87 2.28
CA THR A 176 -0.17 10.50 1.28
C THR A 176 -0.81 9.99 0.00
N GLU A 177 -0.26 10.40 -1.15
CA GLU A 177 -0.45 9.70 -2.42
C GLU A 177 0.53 8.53 -2.53
N PHE A 178 0.02 7.36 -2.86
CA PHE A 178 0.82 6.15 -2.88
C PHE A 178 1.92 6.15 -3.96
N TYR A 179 1.59 6.55 -5.19
CA TYR A 179 2.52 6.48 -6.32
C TYR A 179 3.47 7.68 -6.47
N THR A 180 3.20 8.78 -5.78
CA THR A 180 4.04 9.99 -5.87
C THR A 180 4.73 10.32 -4.55
N SER A 181 4.31 9.70 -3.46
CA SER A 181 4.70 10.06 -2.09
C SER A 181 4.45 11.53 -1.75
N THR A 182 3.56 12.21 -2.47
CA THR A 182 3.10 13.56 -2.14
C THR A 182 2.33 13.49 -0.82
N VAL A 183 2.54 14.47 0.05
CA VAL A 183 1.76 14.66 1.27
C VAL A 183 0.93 15.92 1.10
N ARG A 184 -0.38 15.85 1.36
CA ARG A 184 -1.26 17.01 1.47
C ARG A 184 -1.79 17.15 2.88
N ALA A 185 -1.84 18.38 3.35
CA ALA A 185 -2.56 18.74 4.57
C ALA A 185 -3.90 19.35 4.18
N PHE A 186 -4.98 18.84 4.76
CA PHE A 186 -6.33 19.36 4.61
C PHE A 186 -6.77 20.02 5.91
N ASP A 187 -7.38 21.19 5.82
CA ASP A 187 -8.13 21.77 6.91
C ASP A 187 -9.39 20.94 7.17
N ILE A 188 -9.59 20.47 8.38
CA ILE A 188 -10.66 19.51 8.71
C ILE A 188 -12.04 20.12 8.51
N GLU A 189 -12.23 21.39 8.88
CA GLU A 189 -13.57 22.00 8.83
C GLU A 189 -13.99 22.32 7.39
N SER A 190 -13.09 22.89 6.59
CA SER A 190 -13.40 23.27 5.21
C SER A 190 -13.18 22.16 4.18
N GLY A 191 -12.39 21.13 4.49
CA GLY A 191 -11.97 20.09 3.56
C GLY A 191 -11.01 20.59 2.47
N LYS A 192 -10.50 21.81 2.58
CA LYS A 192 -9.59 22.39 1.58
C LYS A 192 -8.14 22.03 1.86
N VAL A 193 -7.36 21.92 0.78
CA VAL A 193 -5.90 21.77 0.88
C VAL A 193 -5.32 23.03 1.53
N ALA A 194 -4.64 22.85 2.65
CA ALA A 194 -3.95 23.91 3.38
C ALA A 194 -2.46 23.98 3.00
N ASP A 195 -1.82 22.84 2.78
CA ASP A 195 -0.41 22.72 2.38
C ASP A 195 -0.17 21.46 1.55
N GLU A 196 0.92 21.47 0.73
CA GLU A 196 1.33 20.34 -0.08
C GLU A 196 2.86 20.20 -0.08
N TRP A 197 3.35 18.97 0.11
CA TRP A 197 4.77 18.58 0.01
C TRP A 197 4.92 17.52 -1.07
N LYS A 198 5.29 17.95 -2.26
CA LYS A 198 5.45 17.05 -3.42
C LYS A 198 6.60 16.07 -3.20
N GLY A 199 6.37 14.81 -3.56
CA GLY A 199 7.44 13.85 -3.78
C GLY A 199 8.28 14.23 -5.01
N SER A 200 9.48 13.67 -5.16
CA SER A 200 10.19 13.75 -6.44
C SER A 200 9.55 12.81 -7.46
N SER A 201 9.86 13.01 -8.74
CA SER A 201 9.39 12.12 -9.82
C SER A 201 9.77 10.65 -9.64
N THR A 202 10.73 10.37 -8.76
CA THR A 202 11.20 9.02 -8.44
C THR A 202 10.67 8.48 -7.11
N ASP A 203 10.01 9.27 -6.28
CA ASP A 203 9.45 8.82 -5.00
C ASP A 203 8.18 8.01 -5.23
N ASN A 204 7.99 6.91 -4.48
CA ASN A 204 6.93 5.93 -4.71
C ASN A 204 6.59 5.14 -3.43
N LEU A 205 5.41 4.54 -3.38
CA LEU A 205 4.94 3.58 -2.37
C LEU A 205 4.87 4.12 -0.93
N ALA A 206 4.34 5.34 -0.74
CA ALA A 206 4.02 5.87 0.59
C ALA A 206 2.66 5.35 1.06
N ARG A 207 2.66 4.48 2.08
CA ARG A 207 1.46 3.77 2.57
C ARG A 207 0.86 4.38 3.82
N GLN A 208 1.69 5.02 4.64
CA GLN A 208 1.33 5.44 5.99
C GLN A 208 2.22 6.64 6.38
N LEU A 209 1.74 7.44 7.30
CA LEU A 209 2.49 8.55 7.89
C LEU A 209 2.12 8.73 9.36
N VAL A 210 3.05 9.34 10.11
CA VAL A 210 2.78 9.80 11.48
C VAL A 210 3.11 11.27 11.62
N VAL A 211 2.35 11.97 12.45
CA VAL A 211 2.63 13.36 12.83
C VAL A 211 3.36 13.37 14.16
N ASN A 212 4.42 14.16 14.27
CA ASN A 212 5.10 14.30 15.55
C ASN A 212 4.18 15.06 16.54
N PRO A 213 3.95 14.54 17.76
CA PRO A 213 3.03 15.13 18.71
C PRO A 213 3.52 16.48 19.29
N ARG A 214 4.81 16.76 19.20
CA ARG A 214 5.44 17.95 19.81
C ARG A 214 6.14 18.89 18.82
N ARG A 215 6.50 18.37 17.65
CA ARG A 215 7.28 19.12 16.64
C ARG A 215 6.47 19.26 15.36
N PRO A 216 6.63 20.34 14.60
CA PRO A 216 5.90 20.55 13.35
C PRO A 216 6.48 19.69 12.22
N LYS A 217 6.44 18.38 12.37
CA LYS A 217 7.00 17.39 11.45
C LYS A 217 6.07 16.23 11.20
N VAL A 218 6.10 15.73 9.99
CA VAL A 218 5.46 14.48 9.57
C VAL A 218 6.55 13.51 9.14
N TYR A 219 6.38 12.22 9.43
CA TYR A 219 7.30 11.17 8.99
C TYR A 219 6.54 10.15 8.16
N LEU A 220 7.08 9.76 7.02
CA LEU A 220 6.53 8.73 6.16
C LEU A 220 7.64 7.90 5.54
N SER A 221 7.43 6.59 5.48
CA SER A 221 8.31 5.69 4.74
C SER A 221 7.89 5.60 3.27
N HIS A 222 8.86 5.54 2.36
CA HIS A 222 8.63 5.37 0.94
C HIS A 222 9.87 4.79 0.25
N ILE A 223 9.74 4.39 -1.01
CA ILE A 223 10.89 4.05 -1.84
C ILE A 223 11.17 5.16 -2.86
N ARG A 224 12.39 5.20 -3.33
CA ARG A 224 12.79 5.95 -4.51
C ARG A 224 13.08 4.98 -5.63
N SER A 225 12.37 5.09 -6.75
CA SER A 225 12.44 4.22 -7.92
C SER A 225 13.15 4.93 -9.07
N ARG A 226 14.40 4.56 -9.34
CA ARG A 226 15.19 5.09 -10.47
C ARG A 226 14.91 4.23 -11.70
N VAL A 227 13.76 4.46 -12.33
CA VAL A 227 13.23 3.63 -13.42
C VAL A 227 14.12 3.55 -14.68
N ASN A 228 15.09 4.45 -14.84
CA ASN A 228 16.02 4.46 -15.97
C ASN A 228 17.25 3.57 -15.79
N GLU A 229 17.40 2.93 -14.63
CA GLU A 229 18.51 2.03 -14.33
C GLU A 229 18.12 0.59 -14.68
N ALA A 230 18.77 0.03 -15.71
CA ALA A 230 18.52 -1.35 -16.15
C ALA A 230 19.09 -2.43 -15.21
N HIS A 231 19.86 -2.02 -14.21
CA HIS A 231 20.45 -2.93 -13.23
C HIS A 231 19.80 -2.73 -11.87
N GLY A 232 19.51 -3.84 -11.24
CA GLY A 232 18.90 -3.88 -9.97
C GLY A 232 19.58 -3.09 -8.87
N SER A 233 20.87 -3.26 -8.69
CA SER A 233 21.62 -2.51 -7.67
C SER A 233 21.71 -1.03 -8.03
N GLY A 234 20.90 -0.21 -7.41
CA GLY A 234 20.85 1.24 -7.63
C GLY A 234 19.57 1.77 -8.24
N SER A 235 18.54 0.93 -8.41
CA SER A 235 17.25 1.36 -8.94
C SER A 235 16.20 1.61 -7.86
N ILE A 236 16.25 0.94 -6.72
CA ILE A 236 15.28 1.12 -5.62
C ILE A 236 16.01 1.41 -4.30
N PHE A 237 15.60 2.46 -3.63
CA PHE A 237 16.17 2.89 -2.34
C PHE A 237 15.07 3.17 -1.32
N PRO A 238 15.20 2.67 -0.09
CA PRO A 238 14.29 2.99 1.00
C PRO A 238 14.59 4.36 1.60
N TYR A 239 13.54 5.13 1.88
CA TYR A 239 13.63 6.46 2.50
C TYR A 239 12.61 6.64 3.61
N VAL A 240 12.94 7.52 4.54
CA VAL A 240 11.98 8.24 5.38
C VAL A 240 11.98 9.70 4.94
N ALA A 241 10.83 10.20 4.50
CA ALA A 241 10.66 11.62 4.20
C ALA A 241 10.09 12.35 5.42
N VAL A 242 10.49 13.60 5.57
CA VAL A 242 10.14 14.45 6.72
C VAL A 242 9.68 15.82 6.23
N PRO A 243 8.40 15.99 5.88
CA PRO A 243 7.78 17.30 5.67
C PRO A 243 7.81 18.15 6.93
N ASP A 244 8.18 19.43 6.78
CA ASP A 244 8.10 20.44 7.83
C ASP A 244 6.75 21.16 7.72
N THR A 245 5.95 21.11 8.78
CA THR A 245 4.57 21.61 8.77
C THR A 245 4.43 23.03 9.34
N ARG A 246 5.54 23.74 9.57
CA ARG A 246 5.51 25.16 9.97
C ARG A 246 4.89 26.02 8.88
N PRO A 247 4.07 27.01 9.23
CA PRO A 247 3.52 27.94 8.25
C PRO A 247 4.65 28.64 7.44
N GLY A 248 4.50 28.68 6.13
CA GLY A 248 5.50 29.24 5.20
C GLY A 248 6.67 28.31 4.84
N GLU A 249 6.73 27.12 5.42
CA GLU A 249 7.76 26.11 5.13
C GLU A 249 7.22 24.93 4.30
N GLY A 250 6.03 25.07 3.72
CA GLY A 250 5.28 23.99 3.06
C GLY A 250 6.01 23.23 1.96
N SER A 251 7.04 23.81 1.33
CA SER A 251 7.87 23.09 0.36
C SER A 251 9.05 22.33 1.00
N ARG A 252 9.34 22.57 2.27
CA ARG A 252 10.50 21.97 2.94
C ARG A 252 10.21 20.52 3.32
N ARG A 253 10.88 19.61 2.61
CA ARG A 253 10.82 18.18 2.84
C ARG A 253 12.22 17.58 2.82
N ARG A 254 12.65 17.04 3.94
CA ARG A 254 13.89 16.26 4.01
C ARG A 254 13.62 14.81 3.63
N ARG A 255 14.69 14.13 3.22
CA ARG A 255 14.67 12.68 2.94
C ARG A 255 15.90 12.05 3.57
N VAL A 256 15.66 11.06 4.42
CA VAL A 256 16.71 10.28 5.08
C VAL A 256 16.83 8.94 4.36
N PRO A 257 17.96 8.64 3.70
CA PRO A 257 18.16 7.34 3.04
C PRO A 257 18.36 6.25 4.09
N MET A 258 17.66 5.14 3.94
CA MET A 258 17.67 4.05 4.92
C MET A 258 18.69 2.95 4.59
N ASP A 259 19.17 2.87 3.35
CA ASP A 259 20.18 1.91 2.90
C ASP A 259 21.56 2.11 3.55
N THR A 260 21.87 3.35 3.94
CA THR A 260 23.12 3.70 4.63
C THR A 260 22.90 4.03 6.11
N PHE A 261 21.65 4.14 6.54
CA PHE A 261 21.27 4.59 7.88
C PHE A 261 21.67 3.58 8.98
N GLY A 262 21.46 2.30 8.74
CA GLY A 262 21.76 1.22 9.67
C GLY A 262 23.17 0.65 9.54
N GLN A 263 24.20 1.46 9.65
CA GLN A 263 25.62 1.03 9.58
C GLN A 263 25.99 0.32 8.25
N GLY A 264 25.43 0.80 7.14
CA GLY A 264 25.68 0.23 5.81
C GLY A 264 24.91 -1.05 5.50
N ARG A 265 23.95 -1.44 6.34
CA ARG A 265 23.07 -2.56 6.07
C ARG A 265 21.94 -2.16 5.13
N ILE A 266 21.88 -2.81 3.97
CA ILE A 266 20.82 -2.57 2.98
C ILE A 266 19.50 -3.16 3.49
N THR A 267 18.46 -2.33 3.48
CA THR A 267 17.07 -2.69 3.83
C THR A 267 16.17 -2.48 2.63
N ALA A 268 15.02 -3.15 2.59
CA ALA A 268 14.07 -3.03 1.47
C ALA A 268 12.62 -2.98 1.93
N ASN A 269 11.80 -2.34 1.10
CA ASN A 269 10.37 -2.19 1.29
C ASN A 269 10.02 -1.63 2.68
N PRO A 270 10.41 -0.37 2.98
CA PRO A 270 9.96 0.31 4.18
C PRO A 270 8.43 0.40 4.11
N TRP A 271 7.76 -0.07 5.16
CA TRP A 271 6.30 -0.23 5.12
C TRP A 271 5.58 0.80 5.96
N GLU A 272 5.92 0.87 7.22
CA GLU A 272 5.28 1.76 8.20
C GLU A 272 6.30 2.39 9.12
N VAL A 273 5.94 3.55 9.67
CA VAL A 273 6.69 4.24 10.73
C VAL A 273 5.80 4.41 11.96
N GLY A 274 6.35 4.17 13.14
CA GLY A 274 5.73 4.45 14.44
C GLY A 274 6.53 5.50 15.20
N ILE A 275 5.85 6.32 15.98
CA ILE A 275 6.48 7.35 16.81
C ILE A 275 6.10 7.15 18.26
N ASN A 276 7.02 7.39 19.19
CA ASN A 276 6.71 7.33 20.61
C ASN A 276 5.90 8.56 21.07
N PRO A 277 5.20 8.48 22.22
CA PRO A 277 4.34 9.57 22.71
C PRO A 277 5.06 10.89 22.91
N ASP A 278 6.37 10.85 23.17
CA ASP A 278 7.21 12.02 23.33
C ASP A 278 7.67 12.66 22.03
N GLY A 279 7.50 11.98 20.89
CA GLY A 279 7.97 12.46 19.60
C GLY A 279 9.49 12.51 19.47
N THR A 280 10.20 11.71 20.26
CA THR A 280 11.68 11.68 20.32
C THR A 280 12.29 10.43 19.68
N GLN A 281 11.48 9.40 19.43
CA GLN A 281 11.92 8.15 18.82
C GLN A 281 10.99 7.75 17.66
N LEU A 282 11.60 7.27 16.58
CA LEU A 282 10.93 6.74 15.42
C LEU A 282 11.30 5.27 15.23
N TYR A 283 10.29 4.45 14.94
CA TYR A 283 10.42 3.04 14.63
C TYR A 283 10.04 2.83 13.17
N ILE A 284 10.85 2.10 12.40
CA ILE A 284 10.63 1.87 10.97
C ILE A 284 10.67 0.37 10.70
N VAL A 285 9.63 -0.18 10.09
CA VAL A 285 9.58 -1.59 9.69
C VAL A 285 9.87 -1.75 8.20
N PHE A 286 10.69 -2.75 7.87
CA PHE A 286 11.12 -3.09 6.51
C PHE A 286 10.59 -4.47 6.13
N ALA A 287 9.49 -4.48 5.40
CA ALA A 287 8.76 -5.71 5.05
C ALA A 287 9.54 -6.65 4.12
N GLY A 288 10.49 -6.12 3.32
CA GLY A 288 11.30 -6.93 2.40
C GLY A 288 12.50 -7.61 3.06
N THR A 289 13.05 -7.00 4.10
CA THR A 289 14.24 -7.51 4.79
C THR A 289 13.97 -7.97 6.23
N ASN A 290 12.69 -7.94 6.64
CA ASN A 290 12.23 -8.48 7.92
C ASN A 290 12.80 -7.76 9.15
N GLU A 291 13.02 -6.45 9.06
CA GLU A 291 13.72 -5.68 10.08
C GLU A 291 12.83 -4.61 10.71
N LEU A 292 13.10 -4.34 12.00
CA LEU A 292 12.67 -3.15 12.72
C LEU A 292 13.90 -2.30 13.03
N PHE A 293 13.87 -1.00 12.65
CA PHE A 293 14.85 -0.02 13.08
C PHE A 293 14.23 0.92 14.11
N ALA A 294 15.02 1.25 15.14
CA ALA A 294 14.74 2.33 16.07
C ALA A 294 15.73 3.47 15.82
N ALA A 295 15.23 4.69 15.79
CA ALA A 295 15.98 5.91 15.58
C ALA A 295 15.59 6.97 16.61
N ASN A 296 16.56 7.79 17.05
CA ASN A 296 16.28 9.03 17.75
C ASN A 296 15.92 10.13 16.74
N ILE A 297 14.99 10.99 17.10
CA ILE A 297 14.62 12.19 16.36
C ILE A 297 15.43 13.35 16.95
N GLU A 298 16.44 13.82 16.24
CA GLU A 298 17.29 14.92 16.69
C GLU A 298 16.71 16.28 16.29
N ASP A 299 16.06 16.35 15.11
CA ASP A 299 15.45 17.56 14.57
C ASP A 299 16.41 18.76 14.50
N ASP A 300 17.63 18.51 14.10
CA ASP A 300 18.61 19.54 13.80
C ASP A 300 18.79 19.73 12.28
N ASP A 301 19.53 20.77 11.88
CA ASP A 301 19.74 21.08 10.48
C ASP A 301 20.62 20.06 9.74
N TYR A 302 21.36 19.22 10.44
CA TYR A 302 22.25 18.20 9.89
C TYR A 302 21.65 16.81 9.96
N ARG A 303 21.03 16.47 11.11
CA ARG A 303 20.54 15.13 11.41
C ARG A 303 19.09 15.19 11.88
N GLU A 304 18.20 14.76 11.05
CA GLU A 304 16.80 14.58 11.44
C GLU A 304 16.63 13.31 12.28
N LEU A 305 17.27 12.22 11.85
CA LEU A 305 17.21 10.92 12.50
C LEU A 305 18.63 10.41 12.78
N VAL A 306 18.81 9.77 13.93
CA VAL A 306 20.05 9.07 14.31
C VAL A 306 19.73 7.62 14.60
N PHE A 307 20.40 6.70 13.92
CA PHE A 307 20.25 5.27 14.14
C PHE A 307 20.58 4.89 15.58
N ARG A 308 19.72 4.10 16.20
CA ARG A 308 19.88 3.62 17.55
C ARG A 308 20.11 2.11 17.58
N ARG A 309 19.19 1.33 17.03
CA ARG A 309 19.21 -0.12 17.07
C ARG A 309 18.38 -0.73 15.95
N MET A 310 18.67 -2.00 15.61
CA MET A 310 17.85 -2.80 14.74
C MET A 310 17.74 -4.23 15.28
N ILE A 311 16.64 -4.89 14.93
CA ILE A 311 16.43 -6.32 15.14
C ILE A 311 15.81 -6.95 13.89
N ILE A 312 15.94 -8.27 13.78
CA ILE A 312 15.08 -9.05 12.87
C ILE A 312 13.75 -9.24 13.60
N ALA A 313 12.68 -8.77 13.02
CA ALA A 313 11.35 -8.79 13.64
C ALA A 313 10.62 -10.13 13.35
N GLY A 314 10.58 -10.53 12.08
CA GLY A 314 9.83 -11.69 11.58
C GLY A 314 9.45 -11.49 10.13
N ASN A 315 8.68 -12.40 9.55
CA ASN A 315 8.34 -12.34 8.12
C ASN A 315 7.36 -11.20 7.83
N ASN A 316 7.82 -10.26 6.99
CA ASN A 316 7.01 -9.18 6.43
C ASN A 316 6.36 -8.28 7.51
N PRO A 317 7.15 -7.56 8.35
CA PRO A 317 6.61 -6.62 9.32
C PRO A 317 5.92 -5.46 8.59
N ARG A 318 4.61 -5.23 8.90
CA ARG A 318 3.75 -4.27 8.20
C ARG A 318 3.19 -3.16 9.07
N ALA A 319 3.21 -3.33 10.39
CA ALA A 319 2.73 -2.30 11.30
C ALA A 319 3.60 -2.18 12.54
N VAL A 320 3.66 -0.97 13.09
CA VAL A 320 4.40 -0.69 14.33
C VAL A 320 3.65 0.35 15.16
N ARG A 321 3.43 0.05 16.45
CA ARG A 321 2.80 0.95 17.43
C ARG A 321 3.58 0.98 18.72
N VAL A 322 3.62 2.13 19.36
CA VAL A 322 4.25 2.31 20.69
C VAL A 322 3.14 2.49 21.72
N SER A 323 3.28 1.83 22.87
CA SER A 323 2.34 1.96 23.98
C SER A 323 2.30 3.40 24.51
N PRO A 324 1.16 3.87 25.04
CA PRO A 324 1.04 5.22 25.60
C PRO A 324 1.99 5.54 26.75
N ASP A 325 2.44 4.53 27.49
CA ASP A 325 3.42 4.64 28.58
C ASP A 325 4.89 4.59 28.09
N ASP A 326 5.12 4.52 26.78
CA ASP A 326 6.44 4.41 26.13
C ASP A 326 7.29 3.20 26.60
N GLN A 327 6.68 2.13 27.11
CA GLN A 327 7.42 0.96 27.60
C GLN A 327 7.54 -0.15 26.56
N THR A 328 6.57 -0.23 25.64
CA THR A 328 6.47 -1.35 24.69
C THR A 328 6.25 -0.84 23.27
N VAL A 329 7.00 -1.40 22.32
CA VAL A 329 6.72 -1.27 20.89
C VAL A 329 6.16 -2.58 20.37
N TYR A 330 5.04 -2.52 19.67
CA TYR A 330 4.36 -3.65 19.04
C TYR A 330 4.66 -3.67 17.56
N VAL A 331 5.01 -4.83 17.01
CA VAL A 331 5.33 -5.03 15.59
C VAL A 331 4.49 -6.17 15.05
N TYR A 332 3.70 -5.93 14.01
CA TYR A 332 2.93 -6.96 13.34
C TYR A 332 3.72 -7.57 12.17
N ASN A 333 4.07 -8.84 12.30
CA ASN A 333 4.68 -9.68 11.26
C ASN A 333 3.57 -10.37 10.49
N ALA A 334 3.17 -9.78 9.36
CA ALA A 334 1.95 -10.16 8.65
C ALA A 334 1.99 -11.58 8.08
N LEU A 335 3.18 -12.10 7.71
CA LEU A 335 3.33 -13.45 7.18
C LEU A 335 3.71 -14.50 8.24
N ASP A 336 3.90 -14.08 9.49
CA ASP A 336 3.95 -14.99 10.65
C ASP A 336 2.61 -15.01 11.39
N PHE A 337 1.68 -14.10 11.04
CA PHE A 337 0.40 -13.92 11.75
C PHE A 337 0.57 -13.62 13.24
N GLN A 338 1.64 -12.86 13.57
CA GLN A 338 2.07 -12.61 14.94
C GLN A 338 2.32 -11.13 15.20
N VAL A 339 2.04 -10.69 16.41
CA VAL A 339 2.49 -9.41 16.96
C VAL A 339 3.60 -9.68 17.98
N LEU A 340 4.75 -9.03 17.79
CA LEU A 340 5.80 -8.97 18.80
C LEU A 340 5.56 -7.79 19.72
N ALA A 341 5.68 -8.02 21.04
CA ALA A 341 5.79 -6.97 22.04
C ALA A 341 7.26 -6.86 22.46
N LEU A 342 7.87 -5.71 22.27
CA LEU A 342 9.30 -5.46 22.50
C LEU A 342 9.46 -4.31 23.48
N LYS A 343 10.46 -4.36 24.36
CA LYS A 343 10.80 -3.20 25.20
C LYS A 343 11.32 -2.05 24.36
N THR A 344 10.83 -0.84 24.58
CA THR A 344 11.32 0.36 23.89
C THR A 344 12.79 0.66 24.21
N SER A 345 13.26 0.29 25.42
CA SER A 345 14.62 0.55 25.88
C SER A 345 15.70 -0.17 25.07
N ASP A 346 15.48 -1.45 24.71
CA ASP A 346 16.53 -2.29 24.09
C ASP A 346 16.03 -3.22 23.00
N LEU A 347 14.74 -3.17 22.64
CA LEU A 347 14.06 -4.03 21.68
C LEU A 347 14.10 -5.52 22.03
N SER A 348 14.30 -5.86 23.31
CA SER A 348 14.19 -7.25 23.76
C SER A 348 12.73 -7.72 23.73
N ASN A 349 12.53 -8.98 23.34
CA ASN A 349 11.19 -9.56 23.24
C ASN A 349 10.57 -9.75 24.63
N VAL A 350 9.35 -9.23 24.82
CA VAL A 350 8.50 -9.40 26.01
C VAL A 350 7.50 -10.52 25.77
N ALA A 351 6.86 -10.51 24.59
CA ALA A 351 5.87 -11.52 24.20
C ALA A 351 5.78 -11.65 22.68
N THR A 352 5.41 -12.84 22.24
CA THR A 352 4.99 -13.13 20.87
C THR A 352 3.53 -13.57 20.92
N ILE A 353 2.66 -12.91 20.16
CA ILE A 353 1.21 -13.07 20.22
C ILE A 353 0.73 -13.58 18.88
N ASP A 354 0.22 -14.80 18.81
CA ASP A 354 -0.46 -15.31 17.63
C ASP A 354 -1.81 -14.62 17.50
N VAL A 355 -1.99 -13.77 16.46
CA VAL A 355 -3.20 -12.96 16.33
C VAL A 355 -4.25 -13.60 15.43
N THR A 356 -3.88 -14.54 14.58
CA THR A 356 -4.79 -15.32 13.76
C THR A 356 -4.11 -16.59 13.27
N THR A 357 -4.90 -17.54 12.76
CA THR A 357 -4.37 -18.73 12.09
C THR A 357 -4.13 -18.43 10.61
N ASN A 358 -3.09 -19.04 10.03
CA ASN A 358 -2.80 -18.91 8.61
C ASN A 358 -3.96 -19.48 7.76
N PRO A 359 -4.67 -18.67 6.95
CA PRO A 359 -5.78 -19.13 6.12
C PRO A 359 -5.31 -19.68 4.76
N LEU A 360 -4.04 -19.45 4.40
CA LEU A 360 -3.48 -19.82 3.11
C LEU A 360 -3.02 -21.29 3.11
N THR A 361 -3.03 -21.92 1.96
CA THR A 361 -2.34 -23.20 1.80
C THR A 361 -0.84 -23.01 2.07
N SER A 362 -0.16 -24.07 2.51
CA SER A 362 1.28 -24.00 2.79
C SER A 362 2.09 -23.56 1.56
N GLU A 363 1.66 -23.96 0.37
CA GLU A 363 2.29 -23.59 -0.89
C GLU A 363 2.12 -22.10 -1.19
N VAL A 364 0.90 -21.57 -1.17
CA VAL A 364 0.59 -20.14 -1.41
C VAL A 364 1.27 -19.27 -0.36
N HIS A 365 1.25 -19.68 0.91
CA HIS A 365 1.93 -18.96 1.99
C HIS A 365 3.44 -18.89 1.76
N ARG A 366 4.07 -20.03 1.40
CA ARG A 366 5.50 -20.06 1.07
C ARG A 366 5.83 -19.14 -0.11
N GLY A 367 5.01 -19.18 -1.17
CA GLY A 367 5.14 -18.30 -2.33
C GLY A 367 5.03 -16.84 -1.96
N LYS A 368 4.08 -16.48 -1.08
CA LYS A 368 3.90 -15.12 -0.58
C LYS A 368 5.13 -14.62 0.19
N ILE A 369 5.72 -15.45 1.06
CA ILE A 369 6.97 -15.11 1.76
C ILE A 369 8.08 -14.81 0.75
N LEU A 370 8.26 -15.65 -0.27
CA LEU A 370 9.27 -15.45 -1.33
C LEU A 370 9.03 -14.18 -2.13
N PHE A 371 7.79 -13.90 -2.48
CA PHE A 371 7.38 -12.71 -3.24
C PHE A 371 7.74 -11.39 -2.54
N TYR A 372 7.57 -11.33 -1.22
CA TYR A 372 7.93 -10.15 -0.42
C TYR A 372 9.40 -10.10 -0.02
N SER A 373 10.13 -11.20 -0.12
CA SER A 373 11.49 -11.31 0.37
C SER A 373 12.50 -10.57 -0.52
N ALA A 374 13.27 -9.67 0.08
CA ALA A 374 14.47 -9.08 -0.48
C ALA A 374 15.75 -9.76 0.02
N LEU A 375 15.66 -11.03 0.44
CA LEU A 375 16.75 -11.81 1.01
C LEU A 375 17.22 -12.89 0.02
N PRO A 376 18.47 -13.39 0.16
CA PRO A 376 18.88 -14.61 -0.56
C PRO A 376 17.95 -15.78 -0.24
N PRO A 377 17.66 -16.68 -1.19
CA PRO A 377 18.24 -16.80 -2.54
C PRO A 377 17.56 -15.91 -3.61
N MET A 378 16.46 -15.21 -3.25
CA MET A 378 15.69 -14.39 -4.19
C MET A 378 16.50 -13.20 -4.73
N VAL A 379 17.27 -12.55 -3.87
CA VAL A 379 17.98 -11.30 -4.19
C VAL A 379 19.40 -11.33 -3.68
N GLY A 380 20.35 -10.93 -4.53
CA GLY A 380 21.79 -10.98 -4.18
C GLY A 380 22.21 -9.92 -3.17
N ARG A 381 21.61 -8.72 -3.18
CA ARG A 381 22.07 -7.55 -2.42
C ARG A 381 21.00 -6.90 -1.53
N ARG A 382 19.93 -7.58 -1.20
CA ARG A 382 18.90 -7.18 -0.22
C ARG A 382 18.14 -5.87 -0.53
N TRP A 383 17.99 -5.45 -1.75
CA TRP A 383 17.53 -4.12 -2.09
C TRP A 383 16.18 -4.08 -2.83
N ILE A 384 15.72 -5.19 -3.41
CA ILE A 384 14.47 -5.32 -4.17
C ILE A 384 13.75 -6.62 -3.78
N SER A 385 12.44 -6.67 -3.96
CA SER A 385 11.64 -7.89 -4.03
C SER A 385 10.61 -7.75 -5.14
N CYS A 386 9.89 -8.81 -5.49
CA CYS A 386 8.80 -8.73 -6.46
C CYS A 386 7.75 -7.68 -6.03
N SER A 387 7.46 -7.58 -4.73
CA SER A 387 6.53 -6.60 -4.18
C SER A 387 7.01 -5.14 -4.23
N SER A 388 8.26 -4.88 -4.62
CA SER A 388 8.76 -3.50 -4.81
C SER A 388 8.19 -2.86 -6.08
N CYS A 389 7.90 -3.67 -7.11
CA CYS A 389 7.25 -3.25 -8.35
C CYS A 389 5.79 -3.70 -8.41
N HIS A 390 5.46 -4.84 -7.78
CA HIS A 390 4.10 -5.38 -7.72
C HIS A 390 3.54 -5.38 -6.29
N PRO A 391 3.30 -4.19 -5.66
CA PRO A 391 2.82 -4.12 -4.28
C PRO A 391 1.45 -4.80 -4.17
N ASP A 392 1.35 -5.85 -3.33
CA ASP A 392 0.16 -6.68 -3.15
C ASP A 392 -0.44 -7.24 -4.46
N GLY A 393 0.43 -7.53 -5.46
CA GLY A 393 0.05 -8.01 -6.79
C GLY A 393 -0.44 -6.92 -7.74
N GLN A 394 -0.47 -5.67 -7.32
CA GLN A 394 -0.89 -4.52 -8.13
C GLN A 394 0.33 -3.83 -8.78
N PRO A 395 0.13 -3.03 -9.85
CA PRO A 395 1.22 -2.26 -10.41
C PRO A 395 1.69 -1.16 -9.45
N ASP A 396 2.94 -0.74 -9.60
CA ASP A 396 3.53 0.40 -8.88
C ASP A 396 3.33 1.76 -9.58
N GLY A 397 2.58 1.78 -10.68
CA GLY A 397 2.34 2.97 -11.50
C GLY A 397 3.59 3.46 -12.24
N ARG A 398 4.59 2.59 -12.46
CA ARG A 398 5.87 2.94 -13.09
C ARG A 398 6.12 2.16 -14.38
N THR A 399 6.86 2.81 -15.28
CA THR A 399 7.45 2.16 -16.46
C THR A 399 8.94 2.05 -16.23
N TRP A 400 9.44 0.82 -16.23
CA TRP A 400 10.83 0.50 -15.96
C TRP A 400 11.61 0.27 -17.24
N LYS A 401 12.86 0.72 -17.27
CA LYS A 401 13.81 0.37 -18.32
C LYS A 401 14.40 -1.00 -18.01
N ASN A 402 13.81 -2.04 -18.56
CA ASN A 402 14.29 -3.40 -18.47
C ASN A 402 15.36 -3.70 -19.54
N PRO A 403 16.10 -4.81 -19.43
CA PRO A 403 17.09 -5.21 -20.45
C PRO A 403 16.51 -5.33 -21.85
N GLU A 404 15.22 -5.68 -21.99
CA GLU A 404 14.49 -5.85 -23.24
C GLU A 404 13.83 -4.56 -23.76
N GLY A 405 13.75 -3.50 -22.98
CA GLY A 405 13.10 -2.23 -23.33
C GLY A 405 12.24 -1.68 -22.18
N LEU A 406 11.40 -0.69 -22.48
CA LEU A 406 10.46 -0.10 -21.51
C LEU A 406 9.34 -1.08 -21.20
N ARG A 407 9.07 -1.28 -19.91
CA ARG A 407 7.99 -2.15 -19.42
C ARG A 407 7.22 -1.48 -18.31
N ASN A 408 5.97 -1.16 -18.59
CA ASN A 408 5.01 -0.72 -17.59
C ASN A 408 4.62 -1.90 -16.71
N THR A 409 4.61 -1.70 -15.40
CA THR A 409 4.29 -2.76 -14.44
C THR A 409 2.83 -3.20 -14.59
N GLN A 410 2.61 -4.49 -14.78
CA GLN A 410 1.28 -5.10 -14.93
C GLN A 410 0.73 -5.59 -13.58
N SER A 411 -0.60 -5.65 -13.47
CA SER A 411 -1.31 -6.31 -12.36
C SER A 411 -1.21 -7.83 -12.47
N PHE A 412 -1.25 -8.52 -11.34
CA PHE A 412 -1.34 -9.98 -11.28
C PHE A 412 -2.78 -10.50 -11.30
N ALA A 413 -3.77 -9.61 -11.23
CA ALA A 413 -5.17 -10.03 -11.25
C ALA A 413 -5.46 -10.90 -12.49
N GLY A 414 -5.91 -12.15 -12.24
CA GLY A 414 -6.22 -13.12 -13.27
C GLY A 414 -5.02 -13.71 -14.03
N MET A 415 -3.79 -13.57 -13.52
CA MET A 415 -2.58 -14.08 -14.17
C MET A 415 -2.70 -15.57 -14.54
N ALA A 416 -3.29 -16.39 -13.67
CA ALA A 416 -3.53 -17.83 -13.95
C ALA A 416 -4.23 -18.11 -15.28
N TYR A 417 -4.94 -17.14 -15.83
CA TYR A 417 -5.78 -17.31 -17.03
C TYR A 417 -5.26 -16.54 -18.26
N THR A 418 -4.14 -15.81 -18.13
CA THR A 418 -3.64 -14.88 -19.16
C THR A 418 -2.21 -15.21 -19.61
N HIS A 419 -1.74 -16.44 -19.41
CA HIS A 419 -0.47 -16.89 -19.94
C HIS A 419 -0.46 -16.94 -21.48
N PRO A 420 0.72 -16.73 -22.14
CA PRO A 420 2.02 -16.40 -21.56
C PRO A 420 2.02 -14.98 -20.96
N VAL A 421 2.95 -14.73 -20.04
CA VAL A 421 3.06 -13.46 -19.31
C VAL A 421 4.20 -12.60 -19.85
N HIS A 422 4.29 -11.35 -19.39
CA HIS A 422 5.08 -10.26 -19.93
C HIS A 422 4.48 -9.59 -21.17
N TRP A 423 4.82 -8.32 -21.38
CA TRP A 423 4.45 -7.57 -22.58
C TRP A 423 4.93 -8.24 -23.89
N SER A 424 5.99 -9.03 -23.83
CA SER A 424 6.58 -9.71 -25.00
C SER A 424 6.11 -11.16 -25.14
N ALA A 425 5.23 -11.67 -24.28
CA ALA A 425 4.79 -13.07 -24.22
C ALA A 425 6.00 -14.06 -24.12
N ASP A 426 7.09 -13.64 -23.50
CA ASP A 426 8.35 -14.37 -23.46
C ASP A 426 8.52 -15.28 -22.23
N ARG A 427 7.42 -15.51 -21.50
CA ARG A 427 7.33 -16.40 -20.34
C ARG A 427 6.06 -17.25 -20.47
N ASP A 428 6.16 -18.53 -20.73
CA ASP A 428 4.99 -19.41 -20.84
C ASP A 428 4.45 -19.87 -19.49
N GLU A 429 5.23 -19.70 -18.42
CA GLU A 429 4.83 -19.93 -17.03
C GLU A 429 5.51 -18.97 -16.05
N VAL A 430 4.97 -18.83 -14.84
CA VAL A 430 5.56 -17.97 -13.79
C VAL A 430 6.93 -18.49 -13.35
N GLN A 431 7.18 -19.78 -13.43
CA GLN A 431 8.48 -20.37 -13.07
C GLN A 431 9.64 -19.87 -13.95
N ASP A 432 9.36 -19.31 -15.11
CA ASP A 432 10.39 -18.69 -15.96
C ASP A 432 11.00 -17.42 -15.35
N PHE A 433 10.37 -16.85 -14.32
CA PHE A 433 10.97 -15.76 -13.54
C PHE A 433 12.22 -16.19 -12.75
N GLU A 434 12.57 -17.47 -12.73
CA GLU A 434 13.89 -17.93 -12.29
C GLU A 434 15.02 -17.20 -13.05
N HIS A 435 14.82 -16.92 -14.33
CA HIS A 435 15.75 -16.13 -15.14
C HIS A 435 15.85 -14.67 -14.66
N THR A 436 14.76 -14.08 -14.18
CA THR A 436 14.75 -12.73 -13.59
C THR A 436 15.42 -12.71 -12.21
N ILE A 437 15.16 -13.75 -11.39
CA ILE A 437 15.79 -13.92 -10.07
C ILE A 437 17.32 -13.99 -10.22
N ARG A 438 17.82 -14.78 -11.16
CA ARG A 438 19.28 -14.92 -11.45
C ARG A 438 19.84 -13.76 -12.24
N GLY A 439 19.00 -13.05 -12.98
CA GLY A 439 19.39 -12.01 -13.92
C GLY A 439 19.88 -10.72 -13.24
N PRO A 440 20.28 -9.73 -14.05
CA PRO A 440 20.86 -8.48 -13.54
C PRO A 440 19.89 -7.66 -12.69
N LEU A 441 18.58 -7.87 -12.81
CA LEU A 441 17.58 -7.16 -12.02
C LEU A 441 17.63 -7.56 -10.54
N MET A 442 17.58 -8.84 -10.20
CA MET A 442 17.55 -9.32 -8.82
C MET A 442 18.90 -9.84 -8.32
N GLN A 443 19.77 -10.33 -9.22
CA GLN A 443 21.11 -10.85 -8.91
C GLN A 443 21.11 -11.95 -7.83
N GLY A 444 20.00 -12.69 -7.72
CA GLY A 444 19.82 -13.76 -6.75
C GLY A 444 20.56 -15.05 -7.16
N GLN A 445 20.55 -16.00 -6.24
CA GLN A 445 21.12 -17.33 -6.49
C GLN A 445 20.18 -18.22 -7.31
N GLY A 446 18.87 -17.86 -7.35
CA GLY A 446 17.82 -18.66 -7.94
C GLY A 446 17.27 -19.70 -6.97
N LEU A 447 16.16 -20.30 -7.37
CA LEU A 447 15.43 -21.30 -6.59
C LEU A 447 15.62 -22.72 -7.14
N ILE A 448 15.97 -22.87 -8.41
CA ILE A 448 16.28 -24.17 -9.04
C ILE A 448 17.71 -24.57 -8.71
N ARG A 449 17.89 -25.81 -8.24
CA ARG A 449 19.22 -26.42 -8.11
C ARG A 449 19.55 -27.19 -9.38
N GLY A 450 20.54 -26.74 -10.15
CA GLY A 450 20.95 -27.38 -11.40
C GLY A 450 20.60 -26.58 -12.65
N ALA A 451 20.29 -27.28 -13.75
CA ALA A 451 19.99 -26.66 -15.03
C ALA A 451 18.59 -26.02 -15.01
N VAL A 452 18.51 -24.80 -15.54
CA VAL A 452 17.28 -24.05 -15.76
C VAL A 452 16.91 -24.20 -17.24
N ASN A 453 15.66 -24.53 -17.53
CA ASN A 453 15.19 -24.61 -18.91
C ASN A 453 15.02 -23.19 -19.50
N PRO A 454 15.08 -23.04 -20.84
CA PRO A 454 14.76 -21.77 -21.49
C PRO A 454 13.37 -21.24 -21.07
N PRO A 455 13.14 -19.91 -21.15
CA PRO A 455 11.90 -19.30 -20.69
C PRO A 455 10.66 -19.60 -21.55
N LEU A 456 10.80 -20.37 -22.61
CA LEU A 456 9.70 -20.84 -23.47
C LEU A 456 9.90 -22.31 -23.83
N GLY A 457 8.84 -23.08 -23.84
CA GLY A 457 8.76 -24.44 -24.37
C GLY A 457 8.92 -25.53 -23.32
N LYS A 458 10.12 -25.75 -22.78
CA LYS A 458 10.31 -26.77 -21.76
C LYS A 458 10.09 -26.17 -20.36
N LEU A 459 9.13 -26.72 -19.65
CA LEU A 459 8.69 -26.17 -18.37
C LEU A 459 9.77 -26.25 -17.27
N ASN A 460 9.87 -25.22 -16.48
CA ASN A 460 10.61 -25.12 -15.22
C ASN A 460 9.77 -25.57 -14.02
N LYS A 461 8.43 -25.66 -14.17
CA LYS A 461 7.50 -26.22 -13.19
C LYS A 461 7.94 -27.60 -12.73
N GLY A 462 7.95 -27.82 -11.40
CA GLY A 462 8.40 -29.08 -10.78
C GLY A 462 9.91 -29.17 -10.54
N LEU A 463 10.71 -28.22 -11.01
CA LEU A 463 12.17 -28.21 -10.74
C LEU A 463 12.52 -27.63 -9.37
N SER A 464 11.63 -26.88 -8.75
CA SER A 464 11.81 -26.30 -7.42
C SER A 464 10.46 -26.07 -6.73
N ALA A 465 10.25 -26.68 -5.56
CA ALA A 465 9.05 -26.44 -4.76
C ALA A 465 8.87 -24.98 -4.34
N ASP A 466 9.97 -24.26 -4.08
CA ASP A 466 9.91 -22.82 -3.76
C ASP A 466 9.48 -21.98 -4.97
N LEU A 467 9.92 -22.34 -6.16
CA LEU A 467 9.53 -21.65 -7.39
C LEU A 467 8.07 -21.96 -7.77
N ASP A 468 7.62 -23.21 -7.58
CA ASP A 468 6.22 -23.58 -7.76
C ASP A 468 5.32 -22.87 -6.76
N ALA A 469 5.77 -22.73 -5.51
CA ALA A 469 5.08 -21.94 -4.49
C ALA A 469 4.97 -20.46 -4.87
N LEU A 470 6.03 -19.86 -5.40
CA LEU A 470 6.01 -18.49 -5.90
C LEU A 470 4.97 -18.32 -7.02
N ALA A 471 4.91 -19.27 -7.95
CA ALA A 471 3.94 -19.29 -9.02
C ALA A 471 2.50 -19.45 -8.47
N ALA A 472 2.28 -20.36 -7.52
CA ALA A 472 0.98 -20.54 -6.89
C ALA A 472 0.47 -19.27 -6.22
N TYR A 473 1.36 -18.49 -5.58
CA TYR A 473 1.00 -17.19 -5.03
C TYR A 473 0.69 -16.16 -6.12
N ALA A 474 1.51 -16.05 -7.16
CA ALA A 474 1.27 -15.12 -8.26
C ALA A 474 -0.08 -15.39 -8.96
N ASP A 475 -0.38 -16.66 -9.19
CA ASP A 475 -1.63 -17.13 -9.83
C ASP A 475 -2.86 -17.02 -8.91
N SER A 476 -2.69 -16.79 -7.61
CA SER A 476 -3.80 -16.69 -6.66
C SER A 476 -4.53 -15.34 -6.65
N HIS A 477 -4.11 -14.40 -7.50
CA HIS A 477 -4.72 -13.07 -7.55
C HIS A 477 -5.95 -13.05 -8.46
N ASP A 478 -7.12 -12.86 -7.85
CA ASP A 478 -8.40 -12.77 -8.54
C ASP A 478 -8.75 -11.33 -8.93
N PHE A 479 -9.73 -11.20 -9.83
CA PHE A 479 -10.33 -9.91 -10.17
C PHE A 479 -11.41 -9.50 -9.15
N SER A 480 -11.48 -8.18 -8.89
CA SER A 480 -12.66 -7.57 -8.27
C SER A 480 -13.55 -6.95 -9.34
N LEU A 481 -14.86 -6.91 -9.11
CA LEU A 481 -15.77 -6.15 -9.99
C LEU A 481 -15.43 -4.67 -9.93
N SER A 482 -15.54 -4.00 -11.09
CA SER A 482 -15.29 -2.57 -11.15
C SER A 482 -16.33 -1.77 -10.34
N PRO A 483 -15.92 -0.76 -9.56
CA PRO A 483 -16.87 0.12 -8.86
C PRO A 483 -17.73 0.92 -9.84
N HIS A 484 -17.26 1.14 -11.08
CA HIS A 484 -18.03 1.79 -12.15
C HIS A 484 -19.15 0.91 -12.74
N SER A 485 -19.22 -0.35 -12.32
CA SER A 485 -20.30 -1.28 -12.71
C SER A 485 -21.29 -1.56 -11.57
N LYS A 486 -21.14 -0.95 -10.40
CA LYS A 486 -22.10 -1.07 -9.29
C LYS A 486 -23.49 -0.63 -9.76
N GLY A 487 -24.46 -1.54 -9.69
CA GLY A 487 -25.82 -1.30 -10.22
C GLY A 487 -25.98 -1.51 -11.73
N GLY A 488 -24.97 -2.07 -12.41
CA GLY A 488 -24.97 -2.35 -13.85
C GLY A 488 -24.23 -1.29 -14.69
N LEU A 489 -24.11 -1.54 -15.99
CA LEU A 489 -23.46 -0.60 -16.90
C LEU A 489 -24.28 0.70 -17.06
N SER A 490 -23.63 1.83 -16.96
CA SER A 490 -24.22 3.13 -17.33
C SER A 490 -24.60 3.18 -18.81
N ASP A 491 -25.46 4.11 -19.21
CA ASP A 491 -25.84 4.23 -20.62
C ASP A 491 -24.65 4.62 -21.51
N ALA A 492 -23.70 5.42 -21.01
CA ALA A 492 -22.44 5.69 -21.68
C ALA A 492 -21.62 4.41 -21.85
N ALA A 493 -21.45 3.61 -20.80
CA ALA A 493 -20.74 2.33 -20.88
C ALA A 493 -21.42 1.31 -21.82
N LYS A 494 -22.76 1.30 -21.91
CA LYS A 494 -23.48 0.47 -22.89
C LYS A 494 -23.18 0.90 -24.34
N ARG A 495 -23.17 2.21 -24.64
CA ARG A 495 -22.75 2.71 -25.95
C ARG A 495 -21.30 2.38 -26.24
N GLY A 496 -20.41 2.59 -25.28
CA GLY A 496 -18.99 2.24 -25.37
C GLY A 496 -18.78 0.74 -25.63
N ARG A 497 -19.58 -0.13 -24.98
CA ARG A 497 -19.58 -1.57 -25.25
C ARG A 497 -19.96 -1.88 -26.71
N THR A 498 -20.96 -1.19 -27.25
CA THR A 498 -21.36 -1.37 -28.65
C THR A 498 -20.23 -0.97 -29.61
N ILE A 499 -19.52 0.12 -29.32
CA ILE A 499 -18.34 0.54 -30.09
C ILE A 499 -17.24 -0.51 -30.01
N PHE A 500 -16.91 -0.98 -28.79
CA PHE A 500 -15.83 -1.94 -28.53
C PHE A 500 -16.00 -3.24 -29.31
N PHE A 501 -17.24 -3.78 -29.35
CA PHE A 501 -17.56 -5.02 -30.06
C PHE A 501 -17.97 -4.82 -31.53
N SER A 502 -17.90 -3.59 -32.05
CA SER A 502 -18.19 -3.34 -33.47
C SER A 502 -17.06 -3.82 -34.38
N GLU A 503 -17.40 -4.38 -35.52
CA GLU A 503 -16.43 -4.76 -36.57
C GLU A 503 -15.59 -3.57 -37.02
N LYS A 504 -16.18 -2.37 -37.01
CA LYS A 504 -15.53 -1.14 -37.47
C LYS A 504 -14.40 -0.70 -36.55
N ALA A 505 -14.60 -0.74 -35.22
CA ALA A 505 -13.57 -0.38 -34.27
C ALA A 505 -12.51 -1.48 -34.08
N ASN A 506 -12.91 -2.73 -34.31
CA ASN A 506 -12.06 -3.92 -34.31
C ASN A 506 -11.28 -4.19 -33.00
N CYS A 507 -11.76 -3.70 -31.85
CA CYS A 507 -11.08 -3.91 -30.56
C CYS A 507 -11.16 -5.38 -30.11
N ALA A 508 -12.33 -6.00 -30.30
CA ALA A 508 -12.60 -7.37 -29.87
C ALA A 508 -11.88 -8.46 -30.70
N SER A 509 -11.17 -8.10 -31.78
CA SER A 509 -10.35 -9.04 -32.54
C SER A 509 -9.15 -9.56 -31.73
N CYS A 510 -8.60 -8.74 -30.85
CA CYS A 510 -7.50 -9.08 -29.95
C CYS A 510 -8.01 -9.20 -28.50
N HIS A 511 -8.77 -8.22 -28.01
CA HIS A 511 -9.35 -8.23 -26.66
C HIS A 511 -10.64 -9.05 -26.62
N SER A 512 -10.48 -10.38 -26.64
CA SER A 512 -11.59 -11.35 -26.79
C SER A 512 -11.70 -12.30 -25.61
N GLY A 513 -12.83 -13.03 -25.54
CA GLY A 513 -13.11 -13.99 -24.48
C GLY A 513 -13.37 -13.35 -23.12
N PRO A 514 -13.52 -14.19 -22.05
CA PRO A 514 -13.93 -13.71 -20.73
C PRO A 514 -12.88 -12.81 -20.05
N PHE A 515 -11.61 -12.92 -20.40
CA PHE A 515 -10.51 -12.11 -19.86
C PHE A 515 -10.09 -10.98 -20.80
N LEU A 516 -10.81 -10.75 -21.90
CA LEU A 516 -10.55 -9.68 -22.88
C LEU A 516 -9.08 -9.67 -23.33
N THR A 517 -8.56 -10.83 -23.71
CA THR A 517 -7.24 -11.08 -24.28
C THR A 517 -7.27 -12.31 -25.17
N ASP A 518 -6.52 -12.29 -26.26
CA ASP A 518 -6.26 -13.46 -27.10
C ASP A 518 -4.95 -14.17 -26.72
N SER A 519 -4.28 -13.70 -25.66
CA SER A 519 -3.10 -14.33 -25.07
C SER A 519 -3.42 -15.79 -24.72
N LYS A 520 -2.62 -16.70 -25.21
CA LYS A 520 -2.76 -18.13 -24.91
C LYS A 520 -1.43 -18.86 -25.15
N PRO A 521 -1.14 -19.90 -24.36
CA PRO A 521 0.04 -20.73 -24.57
C PRO A 521 -0.06 -21.46 -25.91
N LEU A 522 0.93 -21.23 -26.76
CA LEU A 522 1.17 -21.95 -28.01
C LEU A 522 2.57 -22.54 -28.00
N SER A 523 3.04 -23.09 -29.12
CA SER A 523 4.45 -23.47 -29.22
C SER A 523 5.35 -22.21 -29.21
N PRO A 524 6.61 -22.32 -28.75
CA PRO A 524 7.53 -21.17 -28.61
C PRO A 524 7.75 -20.35 -29.90
N ASP A 525 7.53 -20.97 -31.05
CA ASP A 525 7.60 -20.37 -32.38
C ASP A 525 6.30 -19.72 -32.85
N LYS A 526 5.22 -19.79 -32.03
CA LYS A 526 3.88 -19.31 -32.38
C LYS A 526 3.28 -18.42 -31.27
N LEU A 527 4.01 -17.38 -30.89
CA LEU A 527 3.48 -16.39 -29.95
C LEU A 527 2.45 -15.50 -30.64
N ILE A 528 1.32 -15.24 -29.96
CA ILE A 528 0.36 -14.24 -30.42
C ILE A 528 0.83 -12.88 -29.90
N ARG A 529 1.22 -12.02 -30.82
CA ARG A 529 1.66 -10.66 -30.52
C ARG A 529 1.21 -9.74 -31.63
N HIS A 530 0.85 -8.49 -31.28
CA HIS A 530 0.33 -7.49 -32.21
C HIS A 530 1.20 -6.25 -32.24
N ASP A 531 1.52 -5.75 -33.45
CA ASP A 531 2.13 -4.44 -33.65
C ASP A 531 1.02 -3.36 -33.59
N VAL A 532 0.83 -2.78 -32.42
CA VAL A 532 -0.12 -1.71 -32.18
C VAL A 532 0.45 -0.31 -32.44
N GLY A 533 1.61 -0.23 -33.12
CA GLY A 533 2.22 1.03 -33.56
C GLY A 533 3.06 1.73 -32.48
N THR A 534 3.19 1.17 -31.29
CA THR A 534 3.89 1.81 -30.17
C THR A 534 5.32 1.30 -29.96
N GLY A 535 5.71 0.19 -30.62
CA GLY A 535 7.04 -0.41 -30.45
C GLY A 535 8.20 0.47 -30.93
N ASN A 536 7.96 1.30 -31.95
CA ASN A 536 8.97 2.23 -32.45
C ASN A 536 9.19 3.45 -31.53
N ASP A 537 8.35 3.63 -30.53
CA ASP A 537 8.44 4.73 -29.55
C ASP A 537 9.46 4.47 -28.43
N ASP A 538 9.99 3.25 -28.36
CA ASP A 538 11.03 2.84 -27.43
C ASP A 538 12.33 2.51 -28.18
N PRO A 539 13.34 3.40 -28.20
CA PRO A 539 14.62 3.13 -28.82
C PRO A 539 15.40 1.95 -28.17
N GLY A 540 15.00 1.56 -26.98
CA GLY A 540 15.57 0.44 -26.21
C GLY A 540 14.92 -0.91 -26.48
N GLU A 541 13.86 -0.98 -27.28
CA GLU A 541 13.11 -2.20 -27.57
C GLU A 541 13.94 -3.21 -28.37
N LYS A 542 14.10 -4.41 -27.81
CA LYS A 542 14.90 -5.49 -28.38
C LYS A 542 14.09 -6.72 -28.79
N MET A 543 12.82 -6.79 -28.36
CA MET A 543 11.94 -7.93 -28.63
C MET A 543 11.05 -7.72 -29.87
N GLY A 544 11.24 -6.60 -30.56
CA GLY A 544 10.46 -6.21 -31.74
C GLY A 544 9.20 -5.39 -31.39
N PRO A 545 8.50 -4.86 -32.41
CA PRO A 545 7.43 -3.89 -32.22
C PRO A 545 6.09 -4.48 -31.81
N ALA A 546 6.00 -5.79 -31.69
CA ALA A 546 4.76 -6.52 -31.39
C ALA A 546 4.71 -6.98 -29.94
N TYR A 547 3.57 -6.81 -29.31
CA TYR A 547 3.34 -7.12 -27.90
C TYR A 547 2.17 -8.09 -27.72
N ASP A 548 2.18 -8.81 -26.60
CA ASP A 548 1.06 -9.59 -26.12
C ASP A 548 -0.14 -8.68 -25.81
N THR A 549 -1.34 -9.24 -25.90
CA THR A 549 -2.57 -8.52 -25.59
C THR A 549 -2.85 -8.61 -24.09
N PRO A 550 -2.64 -7.55 -23.29
CA PRO A 550 -2.95 -7.58 -21.87
C PRO A 550 -4.47 -7.68 -21.65
N THR A 551 -4.87 -8.29 -20.54
CA THR A 551 -6.28 -8.23 -20.09
C THR A 551 -6.72 -6.79 -19.86
N LEU A 552 -7.99 -6.48 -20.16
CA LEU A 552 -8.60 -5.17 -19.86
C LEU A 552 -9.34 -5.14 -18.51
N LEU A 553 -9.34 -6.25 -17.79
CA LEU A 553 -10.04 -6.35 -16.51
C LEU A 553 -9.26 -5.57 -15.42
N GLY A 554 -9.94 -4.69 -14.69
CA GLY A 554 -9.32 -3.83 -13.70
C GLY A 554 -8.59 -2.61 -14.28
N LEU A 555 -8.81 -2.30 -15.56
CA LEU A 555 -8.10 -1.25 -16.30
C LEU A 555 -8.27 0.15 -15.70
N TYR A 556 -9.36 0.40 -14.96
CA TYR A 556 -9.69 1.69 -14.34
C TYR A 556 -8.61 2.21 -13.37
N ARG A 557 -7.84 1.30 -12.78
CA ARG A 557 -6.84 1.62 -11.74
C ARG A 557 -5.38 1.35 -12.14
N THR A 558 -5.10 0.83 -13.35
CA THR A 558 -3.76 0.33 -13.73
C THR A 558 -2.94 1.31 -14.58
N GLY A 559 -3.33 2.58 -14.62
CA GLY A 559 -2.55 3.61 -15.33
C GLY A 559 -1.12 3.81 -14.74
N PRO A 560 -0.19 4.34 -15.56
CA PRO A 560 -0.32 4.71 -16.98
C PRO A 560 -0.42 3.47 -17.89
N TRP A 561 -0.94 3.65 -19.11
CA TRP A 561 -1.24 2.55 -20.02
C TRP A 561 -0.21 2.41 -21.14
N LEU A 562 -0.29 1.29 -21.89
CA LEU A 562 0.65 0.80 -22.88
C LEU A 562 1.98 0.32 -22.27
N HIS A 563 2.74 -0.50 -23.01
CA HIS A 563 4.00 -1.10 -22.52
C HIS A 563 5.03 -0.07 -22.03
N HIS A 564 5.02 1.13 -22.63
CA HIS A 564 5.92 2.23 -22.31
C HIS A 564 5.31 3.31 -21.40
N GLY A 565 4.04 3.13 -20.94
CA GLY A 565 3.37 4.05 -20.01
C GLY A 565 3.13 5.48 -20.54
N LYS A 566 3.15 5.73 -21.84
CA LYS A 566 3.00 7.08 -22.42
C LYS A 566 1.56 7.60 -22.43
N ALA A 567 0.57 6.70 -22.34
CA ALA A 567 -0.81 7.10 -22.17
C ALA A 567 -1.12 7.34 -20.70
N THR A 568 -1.36 8.58 -20.32
CA THR A 568 -1.67 9.01 -18.96
C THR A 568 -3.17 9.00 -18.66
N THR A 569 -3.99 8.97 -19.72
CA THR A 569 -5.43 8.75 -19.68
C THR A 569 -5.82 7.64 -20.64
N LEU A 570 -6.93 6.94 -20.36
CA LEU A 570 -7.44 5.91 -21.28
C LEU A 570 -7.77 6.49 -22.68
N ALA A 571 -8.26 7.73 -22.75
CA ALA A 571 -8.54 8.40 -24.02
C ALA A 571 -7.27 8.59 -24.87
N GLU A 572 -6.11 8.83 -24.25
CA GLU A 572 -4.83 8.97 -24.97
C GLU A 572 -4.37 7.68 -25.65
N VAL A 573 -4.84 6.51 -25.23
CA VAL A 573 -4.58 5.22 -25.91
C VAL A 573 -5.13 5.26 -27.33
N PHE A 574 -6.32 5.82 -27.52
CA PHE A 574 -7.08 5.83 -28.77
C PHE A 574 -6.84 7.07 -29.63
N THR A 575 -6.35 8.15 -29.04
CA THR A 575 -6.15 9.44 -29.71
C THR A 575 -4.68 9.70 -30.02
N LYS A 576 -3.90 10.05 -29.00
CA LYS A 576 -2.50 10.43 -29.11
C LYS A 576 -1.58 9.27 -29.50
N ASN A 577 -1.85 8.06 -29.00
CA ASN A 577 -0.98 6.90 -29.16
C ASN A 577 -1.48 5.91 -30.24
N ASN A 578 -2.49 6.28 -31.03
CA ASN A 578 -3.01 5.47 -32.13
C ASN A 578 -3.20 6.29 -33.43
N PRO A 579 -2.21 7.05 -33.93
CA PRO A 579 -2.38 7.95 -35.06
C PRO A 579 -2.64 7.24 -36.40
N ASN A 580 -2.31 5.94 -36.48
CA ASN A 580 -2.39 5.14 -37.71
C ASN A 580 -3.39 3.98 -37.61
N ASP A 581 -4.31 4.01 -36.65
CA ASP A 581 -5.33 2.97 -36.44
C ASP A 581 -4.76 1.55 -36.30
N LYS A 582 -3.55 1.41 -35.76
CA LYS A 582 -2.96 0.09 -35.50
C LYS A 582 -3.47 -0.55 -34.22
N HIS A 583 -3.95 0.24 -33.26
CA HIS A 583 -4.53 -0.24 -32.02
C HIS A 583 -6.06 -0.11 -32.05
N GLY A 584 -6.70 -0.87 -32.92
CA GLY A 584 -8.09 -0.68 -33.32
C GLY A 584 -8.29 0.55 -34.23
N VAL A 585 -9.39 0.58 -34.93
CA VAL A 585 -9.72 1.70 -35.86
C VAL A 585 -10.50 2.75 -35.09
N THR A 586 -9.84 3.83 -34.69
CA THR A 586 -10.43 4.88 -33.85
C THR A 586 -10.52 6.24 -34.47
N SER A 587 -9.87 6.47 -35.63
CA SER A 587 -9.87 7.76 -36.35
C SER A 587 -11.25 8.28 -36.77
N HIS A 588 -12.25 7.38 -36.89
CA HIS A 588 -13.63 7.73 -37.22
C HIS A 588 -14.49 8.05 -35.99
N LEU A 589 -14.01 7.81 -34.78
CA LEU A 589 -14.74 8.05 -33.52
C LEU A 589 -14.70 9.54 -33.16
N LYS A 590 -15.84 10.06 -32.74
CA LYS A 590 -15.95 11.41 -32.21
C LYS A 590 -15.57 11.42 -30.73
N GLU A 591 -15.36 12.59 -30.16
CA GLU A 591 -15.01 12.78 -28.76
C GLU A 591 -16.00 12.08 -27.80
N ASN A 592 -17.31 12.17 -28.08
CA ASN A 592 -18.32 11.48 -27.30
C ASN A 592 -18.20 9.95 -27.41
N ASP A 593 -17.85 9.41 -28.57
CA ASP A 593 -17.67 7.99 -28.78
C ASP A 593 -16.45 7.48 -27.99
N ILE A 594 -15.35 8.27 -27.97
CA ILE A 594 -14.15 7.99 -27.15
C ILE A 594 -14.51 8.04 -25.67
N SER A 595 -15.29 9.03 -25.23
CA SER A 595 -15.75 9.12 -23.83
C SER A 595 -16.60 7.91 -23.44
N ASP A 596 -17.56 7.50 -24.27
CA ASP A 596 -18.39 6.31 -24.04
C ASP A 596 -17.54 5.04 -23.98
N LEU A 597 -16.54 4.89 -24.86
CA LEU A 597 -15.60 3.76 -24.86
C LEU A 597 -14.79 3.73 -23.56
N VAL A 598 -14.30 4.87 -23.09
CA VAL A 598 -13.57 4.98 -21.80
C VAL A 598 -14.47 4.56 -20.63
N GLU A 599 -15.73 4.98 -20.60
CA GLU A 599 -16.68 4.57 -19.56
C GLU A 599 -16.94 3.05 -19.56
N PHE A 600 -17.02 2.43 -20.75
CA PHE A 600 -17.09 0.96 -20.83
C PHE A 600 -15.82 0.29 -20.27
N LEU A 601 -14.65 0.76 -20.65
CA LEU A 601 -13.38 0.18 -20.20
C LEU A 601 -13.17 0.33 -18.69
N LYS A 602 -13.57 1.45 -18.10
CA LYS A 602 -13.58 1.64 -16.66
C LYS A 602 -14.51 0.64 -15.93
N ALA A 603 -15.62 0.28 -16.56
CA ALA A 603 -16.58 -0.65 -15.98
C ALA A 603 -16.15 -2.12 -16.00
N LEU A 604 -14.98 -2.45 -16.55
CA LEU A 604 -14.48 -3.83 -16.63
C LEU A 604 -13.72 -4.25 -15.35
N PRO A 605 -13.99 -5.45 -14.79
CA PRO A 605 -15.09 -6.35 -15.14
C PRO A 605 -16.44 -5.89 -14.54
N TYR A 606 -17.49 -5.97 -15.32
CA TYR A 606 -18.87 -5.71 -14.85
C TYR A 606 -19.60 -6.98 -14.40
N GLU A 607 -19.02 -8.13 -14.67
CA GLU A 607 -19.45 -9.45 -14.23
C GLU A 607 -18.20 -10.32 -13.97
N GLN A 608 -18.33 -11.33 -13.11
CA GLN A 608 -17.21 -12.22 -12.83
C GLN A 608 -16.83 -12.98 -14.11
N PRO A 609 -15.56 -12.95 -14.54
CA PRO A 609 -15.12 -13.70 -15.70
C PRO A 609 -15.21 -15.19 -15.40
N VAL A 610 -15.88 -15.95 -16.27
CA VAL A 610 -15.96 -17.39 -16.16
C VAL A 610 -14.83 -18.00 -17.00
N PRO A 611 -13.87 -18.69 -16.39
CA PRO A 611 -12.80 -19.35 -17.13
C PRO A 611 -13.37 -20.32 -18.15
N ASP A 612 -12.87 -20.27 -19.39
CA ASP A 612 -13.14 -21.33 -20.36
C ASP A 612 -12.40 -22.58 -19.89
N VAL A 613 -13.15 -23.57 -19.41
CA VAL A 613 -12.62 -24.83 -18.86
C VAL A 613 -11.71 -25.54 -19.86
N ALA A 614 -11.89 -25.31 -21.15
CA ALA A 614 -11.02 -25.86 -22.20
C ALA A 614 -9.60 -25.22 -22.21
N ARG A 615 -9.44 -24.01 -21.65
CA ARG A 615 -8.12 -23.37 -21.52
C ARG A 615 -7.32 -23.92 -20.34
N VAL A 616 -7.98 -24.20 -19.22
CA VAL A 616 -7.35 -24.73 -17.99
C VAL A 616 -6.90 -26.19 -18.18
N SER A 617 -7.69 -27.01 -18.89
CA SER A 617 -7.38 -28.42 -19.04
C SER A 617 -6.21 -28.75 -20.00
N LYS A 618 -5.74 -27.78 -20.79
CA LYS A 618 -4.59 -27.98 -21.69
C LYS A 618 -3.24 -27.74 -21.03
N VAL A 619 -3.20 -26.97 -19.94
CA VAL A 619 -1.98 -26.74 -19.14
C VAL A 619 -1.65 -27.98 -18.29
N GLU A 620 -2.65 -28.75 -17.87
CA GLU A 620 -2.44 -29.97 -17.07
C GLU A 620 -2.06 -31.22 -17.87
N LYS A 621 -2.14 -31.19 -19.22
CA LYS A 621 -1.94 -32.38 -20.08
C LYS A 621 -0.70 -32.32 -20.99
N LYS A 622 0.27 -31.50 -20.66
CA LYS A 622 1.57 -31.52 -21.39
C LYS A 622 2.74 -31.70 -20.38
#